data_d2534258532575fa44836fe4ad058050
#
_entry.id   d2534258532575fa44836fe4ad058050
#
_cell.length_a   1.000
_cell.length_b   1.000
_cell.length_c   1.000
_cell.angle_alpha   90.00
_cell.angle_beta   90.00
_cell.angle_gamma   90.00
#
_symmetry.space_group_name_H-M   'P 1'
#
loop_
_entity.id
_entity.type
_entity.pdbx_description
1 polymer ?
#
loop_
_entity_poly.entity_id
_entity_poly.type
_entity_poly.pdbx_seq_one_letter_code
_entity_poly.pdbx_strand_id
1 'polypeptide(L)'
;MAVTLKDIAQRADVSLATVSRVLNYDKTLSVSEQTRKRVFTIAGELQYSKRKRQHIKALMRKNIAVIQWYSKAQEHDDLYYLAIRKGIEHQAQVCGFTTTSIFQNNLDQVGDDIDAIVAVGKFSPVQVQQLSRLSNQLVFVDDDHFAQGFSSVVTDFTFATNRVVDYFWRRGIQDIGMIYGKEWSTDQQVEIPNQRQQSFEQALQRHHAYHAEYVLAGDYTSQSGYLMMKRAIAMLGDRLPHAFFIANDPMAAGALKALQQADIAVPQRVKLFSFNNTTLAEYVYPEISSVNVETELMGKTAIDLLVSRFQDDRQAA
;
A
#
# COMPACT_ATOMS: atom_id res chain seq x y z
N MET A 1 -14.77 24.86 -8.19
CA MET A 1 -14.73 25.09 -9.67
C MET A 1 -13.36 24.65 -10.18
N ALA A 2 -13.30 23.96 -11.31
CA ALA A 2 -12.02 23.46 -11.83
C ALA A 2 -11.23 24.61 -12.49
N VAL A 3 -9.98 24.76 -12.08
CA VAL A 3 -9.03 25.76 -12.58
C VAL A 3 -8.79 25.62 -14.09
N THR A 4 -8.78 26.74 -14.79
CA THR A 4 -8.60 26.81 -16.25
C THR A 4 -7.28 27.52 -16.60
N LEU A 5 -6.81 27.35 -17.86
CA LEU A 5 -5.69 28.15 -18.37
C LEU A 5 -5.96 29.66 -18.28
N LYS A 6 -7.26 30.06 -18.33
CA LYS A 6 -7.66 31.48 -18.23
C LYS A 6 -7.41 32.01 -16.83
N ASP A 7 -7.66 31.19 -15.80
CA ASP A 7 -7.42 31.59 -14.40
C ASP A 7 -5.92 31.77 -14.13
N ILE A 8 -5.07 30.90 -14.72
CA ILE A 8 -3.62 31.04 -14.64
C ILE A 8 -3.15 32.28 -15.40
N ALA A 9 -3.70 32.51 -16.61
CA ALA A 9 -3.34 33.65 -17.44
C ALA A 9 -3.65 34.97 -16.74
N GLN A 10 -4.83 35.06 -16.13
CA GLN A 10 -5.25 36.22 -15.36
C GLN A 10 -4.36 36.48 -14.15
N ARG A 11 -4.02 35.41 -13.41
CA ARG A 11 -3.23 35.52 -12.17
C ARG A 11 -1.74 35.72 -12.43
N ALA A 12 -1.23 35.20 -13.59
CA ALA A 12 0.14 35.37 -14.03
C ALA A 12 0.36 36.66 -14.83
N ASP A 13 -0.69 37.41 -15.12
CA ASP A 13 -0.67 38.61 -15.97
C ASP A 13 0.04 38.36 -17.32
N VAL A 14 -0.40 37.33 -18.03
CA VAL A 14 0.07 36.95 -19.36
C VAL A 14 -1.07 36.45 -20.23
N SER A 15 -0.87 36.37 -21.54
CA SER A 15 -1.88 35.86 -22.45
C SER A 15 -2.12 34.33 -22.22
N LEU A 16 -3.33 33.88 -22.54
CA LEU A 16 -3.70 32.45 -22.50
C LEU A 16 -2.76 31.62 -23.40
N ALA A 17 -2.35 32.17 -24.57
CA ALA A 17 -1.40 31.54 -25.45
C ALA A 17 -0.02 31.39 -24.81
N THR A 18 0.45 32.40 -24.06
CA THR A 18 1.70 32.35 -23.29
C THR A 18 1.66 31.27 -22.26
N VAL A 19 0.59 31.20 -21.44
CA VAL A 19 0.42 30.14 -20.43
C VAL A 19 0.44 28.76 -21.10
N SER A 20 -0.33 28.57 -22.17
CA SER A 20 -0.39 27.30 -22.90
C SER A 20 0.98 26.86 -23.40
N ARG A 21 1.75 27.74 -23.98
CA ARG A 21 3.08 27.45 -24.52
C ARG A 21 4.11 27.21 -23.42
N VAL A 22 4.09 27.98 -22.34
CA VAL A 22 4.96 27.77 -21.17
C VAL A 22 4.70 26.40 -20.53
N LEU A 23 3.45 26.05 -20.27
CA LEU A 23 3.08 24.76 -19.67
C LEU A 23 3.30 23.57 -20.61
N ASN A 24 3.51 23.81 -21.91
CA ASN A 24 3.92 22.80 -22.89
C ASN A 24 5.43 22.74 -23.10
N TYR A 25 6.23 23.45 -22.29
CA TYR A 25 7.68 23.51 -22.41
C TYR A 25 8.16 23.97 -23.80
N ASP A 26 7.38 24.82 -24.49
CA ASP A 26 7.74 25.33 -25.79
C ASP A 26 9.03 26.19 -25.73
N LYS A 27 10.11 25.64 -26.30
CA LYS A 27 11.42 26.27 -26.31
C LYS A 27 11.50 27.44 -27.30
N THR A 28 10.58 27.53 -28.26
CA THR A 28 10.55 28.60 -29.25
C THR A 28 9.88 29.88 -28.74
N LEU A 29 9.23 29.80 -27.59
CA LEU A 29 8.56 30.95 -26.95
C LEU A 29 9.59 31.86 -26.27
N SER A 30 9.72 33.08 -26.77
CA SER A 30 10.56 34.13 -26.17
C SER A 30 9.80 34.79 -25.01
N VAL A 31 10.03 34.31 -23.79
CA VAL A 31 9.56 34.90 -22.51
C VAL A 31 10.67 34.86 -21.48
N SER A 32 10.69 35.81 -20.56
CA SER A 32 11.69 35.83 -19.50
C SER A 32 11.57 34.58 -18.59
N GLU A 33 12.69 34.14 -18.01
CA GLU A 33 12.70 33.05 -17.04
C GLU A 33 11.79 33.35 -15.83
N GLN A 34 11.74 34.62 -15.43
CA GLN A 34 10.87 35.07 -14.36
C GLN A 34 9.38 34.87 -14.68
N THR A 35 8.98 35.18 -15.93
CA THR A 35 7.61 34.92 -16.40
C THR A 35 7.32 33.43 -16.45
N ARG A 36 8.29 32.63 -16.92
CA ARG A 36 8.14 31.16 -16.97
C ARG A 36 7.97 30.57 -15.58
N LYS A 37 8.82 30.96 -14.61
CA LYS A 37 8.69 30.54 -13.21
C LYS A 37 7.34 30.95 -12.61
N ARG A 38 6.92 32.20 -12.81
CA ARG A 38 5.63 32.71 -12.31
C ARG A 38 4.44 31.87 -12.80
N VAL A 39 4.42 31.51 -14.09
CA VAL A 39 3.36 30.67 -14.65
C VAL A 39 3.35 29.29 -14.01
N PHE A 40 4.52 28.64 -13.82
CA PHE A 40 4.60 27.33 -13.16
C PHE A 40 4.20 27.38 -11.68
N THR A 41 4.64 28.39 -10.94
CA THR A 41 4.27 28.60 -9.53
C THR A 41 2.76 28.74 -9.37
N ILE A 42 2.13 29.61 -10.17
CA ILE A 42 0.68 29.84 -10.12
C ILE A 42 -0.09 28.60 -10.58
N ALA A 43 0.40 27.87 -11.57
CA ALA A 43 -0.21 26.59 -11.98
C ALA A 43 -0.15 25.55 -10.86
N GLY A 44 0.96 25.49 -10.11
CA GLY A 44 1.14 24.64 -8.91
C GLY A 44 0.20 25.04 -7.78
N GLU A 45 0.17 26.34 -7.39
CA GLU A 45 -0.72 26.88 -6.34
C GLU A 45 -2.19 26.59 -6.64
N LEU A 46 -2.58 26.72 -7.90
CA LEU A 46 -3.93 26.46 -8.36
C LEU A 46 -4.21 24.96 -8.60
N GLN A 47 -3.24 24.10 -8.38
CA GLN A 47 -3.33 22.64 -8.68
C GLN A 47 -3.80 22.36 -10.11
N TYR A 48 -3.37 23.20 -11.07
CA TYR A 48 -3.76 23.08 -12.48
C TYR A 48 -3.09 21.88 -13.12
N SER A 49 -3.89 20.92 -13.61
CA SER A 49 -3.42 19.77 -14.39
C SER A 49 -4.03 19.79 -15.79
N LYS A 50 -3.23 20.15 -16.78
CA LYS A 50 -3.66 20.23 -18.20
C LYS A 50 -4.02 18.86 -18.78
N ARG A 51 -3.28 17.82 -18.43
CA ARG A 51 -3.50 16.44 -18.93
C ARG A 51 -4.81 15.83 -18.43
N LYS A 52 -5.21 16.15 -17.19
CA LYS A 52 -6.44 15.56 -16.59
C LYS A 52 -7.73 15.90 -17.34
N ARG A 53 -7.88 17.08 -17.92
CA ARG A 53 -9.19 17.55 -18.40
C ARG A 53 -9.56 17.11 -19.82
N GLN A 54 -8.62 16.99 -20.75
CA GLN A 54 -8.89 16.55 -22.13
C GLN A 54 -8.97 15.03 -22.25
N HIS A 55 -8.20 14.29 -21.43
CA HIS A 55 -8.17 12.84 -21.46
C HIS A 55 -9.29 12.19 -20.65
N ILE A 56 -9.73 12.78 -19.53
CA ILE A 56 -10.85 12.27 -18.73
C ILE A 56 -12.15 12.19 -19.56
N LYS A 57 -12.43 13.18 -20.41
CA LYS A 57 -13.64 13.14 -21.28
C LYS A 57 -13.66 11.99 -22.28
N ALA A 58 -12.50 11.51 -22.69
CA ALA A 58 -12.36 10.42 -23.66
C ALA A 58 -12.25 9.02 -23.02
N LEU A 59 -11.92 8.95 -21.72
CA LEU A 59 -11.85 7.72 -20.91
C LEU A 59 -13.18 7.41 -20.19
N MET A 60 -14.16 8.34 -20.23
CA MET A 60 -15.45 8.18 -19.57
C MET A 60 -16.13 6.86 -19.97
N ARG A 61 -16.47 6.06 -18.93
CA ARG A 61 -17.21 4.79 -18.96
C ARG A 61 -16.37 3.51 -19.05
N LYS A 62 -15.17 3.50 -18.44
CA LYS A 62 -14.44 2.25 -18.26
C LYS A 62 -14.96 1.51 -17.01
N ASN A 63 -15.19 0.22 -17.15
CA ASN A 63 -15.63 -0.67 -16.07
C ASN A 63 -14.40 -1.41 -15.53
N ILE A 64 -14.06 -1.19 -14.26
CA ILE A 64 -12.91 -1.79 -13.59
C ILE A 64 -13.39 -2.85 -12.60
N ALA A 65 -12.97 -4.09 -12.78
CA ALA A 65 -13.15 -5.11 -11.76
C ALA A 65 -12.03 -4.98 -10.70
N VAL A 66 -12.42 -4.83 -9.44
CA VAL A 66 -11.52 -4.83 -8.30
C VAL A 66 -11.60 -6.19 -7.63
N ILE A 67 -10.63 -7.06 -7.92
CA ILE A 67 -10.61 -8.44 -7.45
C ILE A 67 -9.81 -8.51 -6.17
N GLN A 68 -10.44 -8.90 -5.08
CA GLN A 68 -9.83 -9.00 -3.76
C GLN A 68 -9.66 -10.46 -3.35
N TRP A 69 -8.48 -10.78 -2.84
CA TRP A 69 -8.16 -12.15 -2.42
C TRP A 69 -8.85 -12.58 -1.13
N TYR A 70 -9.29 -11.67 -0.29
CA TYR A 70 -9.91 -11.97 1.00
C TYR A 70 -11.40 -11.61 1.03
N SER A 71 -12.08 -12.01 2.10
CA SER A 71 -13.53 -11.85 2.25
C SER A 71 -13.91 -10.47 2.80
N LYS A 72 -15.18 -10.08 2.60
CA LYS A 72 -15.76 -8.89 3.22
C LYS A 72 -15.67 -8.89 4.76
N ALA A 73 -15.73 -10.06 5.40
CA ALA A 73 -15.63 -10.18 6.85
C ALA A 73 -14.22 -9.84 7.32
N GLN A 74 -13.19 -10.35 6.64
CA GLN A 74 -11.79 -10.06 6.96
C GLN A 74 -11.43 -8.57 6.79
N GLU A 75 -12.12 -7.84 5.93
CA GLU A 75 -11.97 -6.38 5.80
C GLU A 75 -12.28 -5.60 7.09
N HIS A 76 -13.16 -6.14 7.94
CA HIS A 76 -13.49 -5.50 9.23
C HIS A 76 -12.42 -5.73 10.29
N ASP A 77 -11.68 -6.82 10.18
CA ASP A 77 -10.65 -7.19 11.15
C ASP A 77 -9.31 -6.48 10.87
N ASP A 78 -8.99 -6.23 9.59
CA ASP A 78 -7.82 -5.46 9.18
C ASP A 78 -8.18 -4.42 8.11
N LEU A 79 -8.06 -3.14 8.47
CA LEU A 79 -8.41 -1.99 7.62
C LEU A 79 -7.44 -1.75 6.46
N TYR A 80 -6.33 -2.48 6.37
CA TYR A 80 -5.29 -2.31 5.36
C TYR A 80 -5.84 -2.40 3.93
N TYR A 81 -6.50 -3.51 3.61
CA TYR A 81 -7.05 -3.71 2.26
C TYR A 81 -8.29 -2.86 1.99
N LEU A 82 -9.08 -2.55 3.02
CA LEU A 82 -10.18 -1.60 2.91
C LEU A 82 -9.67 -0.21 2.45
N ALA A 83 -8.56 0.26 3.01
CA ALA A 83 -7.99 1.54 2.64
C ALA A 83 -7.43 1.53 1.19
N ILE A 84 -6.78 0.44 0.76
CA ILE A 84 -6.36 0.26 -0.64
C ILE A 84 -7.58 0.32 -1.58
N ARG A 85 -8.64 -0.43 -1.29
CA ARG A 85 -9.88 -0.43 -2.08
C ARG A 85 -10.51 0.94 -2.16
N LYS A 86 -10.62 1.67 -1.04
CA LYS A 86 -11.12 3.04 -1.03
C LYS A 86 -10.30 3.96 -1.92
N GLY A 87 -8.98 3.83 -1.91
CA GLY A 87 -8.07 4.56 -2.80
C GLY A 87 -8.37 4.27 -4.29
N ILE A 88 -8.60 2.99 -4.63
CA ILE A 88 -8.99 2.55 -5.98
C ILE A 88 -10.33 3.17 -6.37
N GLU A 89 -11.37 2.98 -5.55
CA GLU A 89 -12.74 3.44 -5.83
C GLU A 89 -12.80 4.96 -5.98
N HIS A 90 -12.13 5.70 -5.07
CA HIS A 90 -12.05 7.15 -5.13
C HIS A 90 -11.37 7.63 -6.41
N GLN A 91 -10.19 7.08 -6.76
CA GLN A 91 -9.48 7.51 -7.96
C GLN A 91 -10.20 7.10 -9.24
N ALA A 92 -10.85 5.93 -9.27
CA ALA A 92 -11.70 5.51 -10.39
C ALA A 92 -12.85 6.51 -10.60
N GLN A 93 -13.54 6.91 -9.54
CA GLN A 93 -14.58 7.93 -9.59
C GLN A 93 -14.05 9.27 -10.14
N VAL A 94 -12.88 9.71 -9.69
CA VAL A 94 -12.22 10.94 -10.20
C VAL A 94 -11.94 10.84 -11.69
N CYS A 95 -11.57 9.65 -12.20
CA CYS A 95 -11.31 9.38 -13.61
C CYS A 95 -12.59 9.14 -14.43
N GLY A 96 -13.78 9.06 -13.80
CA GLY A 96 -15.05 8.77 -14.45
C GLY A 96 -15.25 7.29 -14.79
N PHE A 97 -14.54 6.38 -14.11
CA PHE A 97 -14.67 4.93 -14.22
C PHE A 97 -15.72 4.42 -13.23
N THR A 98 -16.31 3.29 -13.56
CA THR A 98 -17.11 2.48 -12.63
C THR A 98 -16.27 1.35 -12.08
N THR A 99 -16.51 0.96 -10.82
CA THR A 99 -15.83 -0.15 -10.19
C THR A 99 -16.80 -1.20 -9.70
N THR A 100 -16.44 -2.48 -9.85
CA THR A 100 -17.15 -3.61 -9.24
C THR A 100 -16.18 -4.38 -8.36
N SER A 101 -16.45 -4.42 -7.05
CA SER A 101 -15.60 -5.14 -6.08
C SER A 101 -16.03 -6.60 -5.97
N ILE A 102 -15.11 -7.52 -6.21
CA ILE A 102 -15.27 -8.98 -6.17
C ILE A 102 -14.36 -9.53 -5.10
N PHE A 103 -14.90 -10.30 -4.17
CA PHE A 103 -14.16 -10.82 -3.02
C PHE A 103 -13.80 -12.30 -3.19
N GLN A 104 -12.75 -12.73 -2.49
CA GLN A 104 -12.27 -14.13 -2.44
C GLN A 104 -11.88 -14.69 -3.81
N ASN A 105 -11.38 -13.84 -4.72
CA ASN A 105 -11.05 -14.25 -6.10
C ASN A 105 -12.18 -14.99 -6.80
N ASN A 106 -13.43 -14.66 -6.50
CA ASN A 106 -14.59 -15.29 -7.12
C ASN A 106 -14.79 -14.77 -8.57
N LEU A 107 -13.97 -15.31 -9.49
CA LEU A 107 -13.90 -14.87 -10.88
C LEU A 107 -15.23 -15.11 -11.65
N ASP A 108 -16.11 -15.98 -11.18
CA ASP A 108 -17.42 -16.21 -11.78
C ASP A 108 -18.33 -14.98 -11.67
N GLN A 109 -18.01 -14.02 -10.79
CA GLN A 109 -18.72 -12.75 -10.65
C GLN A 109 -18.21 -11.66 -11.59
N VAL A 110 -17.14 -11.92 -12.34
CA VAL A 110 -16.60 -10.96 -13.32
C VAL A 110 -17.52 -10.94 -14.54
N GLY A 111 -18.13 -9.78 -14.83
CA GLY A 111 -18.96 -9.60 -16.00
C GLY A 111 -18.15 -9.53 -17.30
N ASP A 112 -18.81 -9.77 -18.43
CA ASP A 112 -18.18 -9.73 -19.76
C ASP A 112 -17.83 -8.29 -20.23
N ASP A 113 -18.35 -7.26 -19.55
CA ASP A 113 -18.23 -5.86 -19.94
C ASP A 113 -17.10 -5.11 -19.19
N ILE A 114 -16.13 -5.83 -18.64
CA ILE A 114 -14.99 -5.22 -17.97
C ILE A 114 -13.93 -4.72 -18.96
N ASP A 115 -13.37 -3.54 -18.68
CA ASP A 115 -12.29 -2.96 -19.46
C ASP A 115 -10.90 -3.24 -18.84
N ALA A 116 -10.83 -3.40 -17.52
CA ALA A 116 -9.58 -3.68 -16.81
C ALA A 116 -9.82 -4.34 -15.45
N ILE A 117 -8.76 -4.89 -14.90
CA ILE A 117 -8.74 -5.53 -13.58
C ILE A 117 -7.68 -4.84 -12.70
N VAL A 118 -8.05 -4.54 -11.46
CA VAL A 118 -7.12 -4.28 -10.36
C VAL A 118 -7.22 -5.47 -9.39
N ALA A 119 -6.16 -6.28 -9.33
CA ALA A 119 -6.07 -7.45 -8.45
C ALA A 119 -5.37 -7.05 -7.15
N VAL A 120 -6.08 -7.15 -6.02
CA VAL A 120 -5.62 -6.68 -4.70
C VAL A 120 -5.39 -7.86 -3.78
N GLY A 121 -4.17 -7.99 -3.26
CA GLY A 121 -3.77 -9.06 -2.36
C GLY A 121 -2.79 -10.03 -2.98
N LYS A 122 -2.85 -11.32 -2.63
CA LYS A 122 -1.88 -12.34 -3.00
C LYS A 122 -2.50 -13.43 -3.89
N PHE A 123 -1.79 -13.81 -4.94
CA PHE A 123 -2.34 -14.69 -5.97
C PHE A 123 -1.39 -15.84 -6.29
N SER A 124 -1.91 -17.06 -6.44
CA SER A 124 -1.14 -18.18 -6.97
C SER A 124 -0.83 -17.99 -8.48
N PRO A 125 0.18 -18.65 -9.02
CA PRO A 125 0.47 -18.61 -10.47
C PRO A 125 -0.74 -19.00 -11.34
N VAL A 126 -1.58 -19.92 -10.86
CA VAL A 126 -2.82 -20.32 -11.54
C VAL A 126 -3.82 -19.18 -11.57
N GLN A 127 -4.00 -18.49 -10.44
CA GLN A 127 -4.88 -17.33 -10.35
C GLN A 127 -4.40 -16.16 -11.21
N VAL A 128 -3.10 -15.88 -11.23
CA VAL A 128 -2.51 -14.87 -12.14
C VAL A 128 -2.82 -15.19 -13.59
N GLN A 129 -2.67 -16.47 -14.00
CA GLN A 129 -2.99 -16.90 -15.36
C GLN A 129 -4.49 -16.75 -15.66
N GLN A 130 -5.38 -17.05 -14.71
CA GLN A 130 -6.82 -16.86 -14.88
C GLN A 130 -7.18 -15.38 -15.07
N LEU A 131 -6.63 -14.50 -14.21
CA LEU A 131 -6.82 -13.05 -14.31
C LEU A 131 -6.32 -12.48 -15.65
N SER A 132 -5.17 -12.93 -16.12
CA SER A 132 -4.59 -12.47 -17.40
C SER A 132 -5.39 -12.89 -18.64
N ARG A 133 -6.19 -13.95 -18.53
CA ARG A 133 -7.11 -14.36 -19.60
C ARG A 133 -8.39 -13.51 -19.66
N LEU A 134 -8.79 -12.93 -18.52
CA LEU A 134 -9.97 -12.08 -18.45
C LEU A 134 -9.71 -10.67 -18.98
N SER A 135 -8.50 -10.12 -18.76
CA SER A 135 -8.11 -8.82 -19.29
C SER A 135 -6.60 -8.70 -19.44
N ASN A 136 -6.16 -8.07 -20.55
CA ASN A 136 -4.77 -7.64 -20.74
C ASN A 136 -4.46 -6.33 -20.00
N GLN A 137 -5.49 -5.59 -19.56
CA GLN A 137 -5.40 -4.40 -18.74
C GLN A 137 -5.48 -4.79 -17.24
N LEU A 138 -4.39 -5.37 -16.71
CA LEU A 138 -4.30 -5.93 -15.38
C LEU A 138 -3.19 -5.23 -14.59
N VAL A 139 -3.53 -4.76 -13.38
CA VAL A 139 -2.59 -4.19 -12.40
C VAL A 139 -2.75 -4.91 -11.08
N PHE A 140 -1.64 -5.34 -10.49
CA PHE A 140 -1.61 -5.95 -9.16
C PHE A 140 -1.32 -4.90 -8.10
N VAL A 141 -1.92 -5.06 -6.91
CA VAL A 141 -1.66 -4.24 -5.72
C VAL A 141 -1.36 -5.17 -4.55
N ASP A 142 -0.25 -4.91 -3.86
CA ASP A 142 0.29 -5.69 -2.75
C ASP A 142 0.84 -7.08 -3.15
N ASP A 143 0.97 -7.35 -4.44
CA ASP A 143 1.65 -8.53 -4.98
C ASP A 143 2.56 -8.15 -6.15
N ASP A 144 3.77 -8.69 -6.22
CA ASP A 144 4.75 -8.32 -7.24
C ASP A 144 4.77 -9.36 -8.38
N HIS A 145 4.24 -8.96 -9.50
CA HIS A 145 4.23 -9.75 -10.74
C HIS A 145 4.99 -9.04 -11.88
N PHE A 146 5.88 -8.09 -11.54
CA PHE A 146 6.65 -7.34 -12.53
C PHE A 146 7.53 -8.26 -13.42
N ALA A 147 8.17 -9.25 -12.82
CA ALA A 147 8.99 -10.24 -13.57
C ALA A 147 8.17 -11.06 -14.58
N GLN A 148 6.85 -11.14 -14.43
CA GLN A 148 5.90 -11.81 -15.33
C GLN A 148 5.28 -10.84 -16.36
N GLY A 149 5.72 -9.59 -16.38
CA GLY A 149 5.27 -8.58 -17.33
C GLY A 149 4.05 -7.77 -16.90
N PHE A 150 3.61 -7.88 -15.64
CA PHE A 150 2.47 -7.12 -15.12
C PHE A 150 2.92 -5.89 -14.33
N SER A 151 2.13 -4.82 -14.36
CA SER A 151 2.32 -3.69 -13.46
C SER A 151 1.91 -4.08 -12.05
N SER A 152 2.75 -3.73 -11.08
CA SER A 152 2.51 -4.02 -9.67
C SER A 152 2.76 -2.77 -8.83
N VAL A 153 1.91 -2.54 -7.82
CA VAL A 153 2.07 -1.49 -6.82
C VAL A 153 2.28 -2.18 -5.48
N VAL A 154 3.49 -2.06 -4.95
CA VAL A 154 3.91 -2.80 -3.74
C VAL A 154 4.56 -1.89 -2.71
N THR A 155 4.54 -2.32 -1.46
CA THR A 155 5.30 -1.73 -0.37
C THR A 155 6.71 -2.30 -0.36
N ASP A 156 7.73 -1.46 -0.15
CA ASP A 156 9.10 -1.93 0.11
C ASP A 156 9.22 -2.43 1.56
N PHE A 157 8.76 -3.66 1.77
CA PHE A 157 8.82 -4.32 3.08
C PHE A 157 10.25 -4.49 3.58
N THR A 158 11.20 -4.71 2.67
CA THR A 158 12.62 -4.90 3.02
C THR A 158 13.21 -3.62 3.58
N PHE A 159 13.02 -2.50 2.89
CA PHE A 159 13.46 -1.20 3.38
C PHE A 159 12.82 -0.86 4.73
N ALA A 160 11.50 -0.99 4.84
CA ALA A 160 10.76 -0.66 6.06
C ALA A 160 11.21 -1.53 7.26
N THR A 161 11.34 -2.84 7.06
CA THR A 161 11.78 -3.77 8.12
C THR A 161 13.20 -3.47 8.59
N ASN A 162 14.13 -3.22 7.66
CA ASN A 162 15.49 -2.81 8.01
C ASN A 162 15.48 -1.52 8.84
N ARG A 163 14.63 -0.54 8.51
CA ARG A 163 14.50 0.71 9.28
C ARG A 163 13.99 0.47 10.70
N VAL A 164 13.09 -0.48 10.92
CA VAL A 164 12.60 -0.85 12.27
C VAL A 164 13.74 -1.51 13.08
N VAL A 165 14.47 -2.46 12.49
CA VAL A 165 15.61 -3.09 13.16
C VAL A 165 16.68 -2.06 13.51
N ASP A 166 17.06 -1.19 12.57
CA ASP A 166 18.00 -0.09 12.78
C ASP A 166 17.54 0.88 13.88
N TYR A 167 16.25 1.15 13.98
CA TYR A 167 15.67 2.02 15.00
C TYR A 167 15.91 1.46 16.39
N PHE A 168 15.69 0.16 16.62
CA PHE A 168 15.96 -0.49 17.89
C PHE A 168 17.47 -0.58 18.17
N TRP A 169 18.25 -0.99 17.16
CA TRP A 169 19.69 -1.15 17.26
C TRP A 169 20.40 0.14 17.71
N ARG A 170 20.06 1.26 17.10
CA ARG A 170 20.61 2.59 17.46
C ARG A 170 20.27 3.03 18.88
N ARG A 171 19.28 2.41 19.50
CA ARG A 171 18.87 2.63 20.90
C ARG A 171 19.48 1.61 21.88
N GLY A 172 20.40 0.80 21.40
CA GLY A 172 21.06 -0.23 22.19
C GLY A 172 20.22 -1.46 22.48
N ILE A 173 19.07 -1.62 21.80
CA ILE A 173 18.20 -2.80 21.92
C ILE A 173 18.61 -3.81 20.86
N GLN A 174 19.24 -4.90 21.28
CA GLN A 174 19.80 -5.93 20.42
C GLN A 174 18.99 -7.22 20.42
N ASP A 175 18.25 -7.48 21.47
CA ASP A 175 17.34 -8.60 21.62
C ASP A 175 15.94 -8.21 21.11
N ILE A 176 15.71 -8.48 19.84
CA ILE A 176 14.50 -8.11 19.14
C ILE A 176 13.77 -9.40 18.72
N GLY A 177 12.50 -9.53 19.14
CA GLY A 177 11.62 -10.59 18.70
C GLY A 177 10.75 -10.17 17.52
N MET A 178 10.12 -11.15 16.88
CA MET A 178 9.14 -10.92 15.82
C MET A 178 7.91 -11.81 16.02
N ILE A 179 6.74 -11.22 15.79
CA ILE A 179 5.50 -11.98 15.59
C ILE A 179 4.95 -11.65 14.21
N TYR A 180 4.73 -12.67 13.38
CA TYR A 180 4.27 -12.50 12.00
C TYR A 180 3.15 -13.47 11.66
N GLY A 181 2.39 -13.18 10.61
CA GLY A 181 1.35 -14.04 10.08
C GLY A 181 1.84 -14.89 8.92
N LYS A 182 1.35 -16.13 8.85
CA LYS A 182 1.42 -16.97 7.66
C LYS A 182 0.14 -16.81 6.86
N GLU A 183 0.28 -16.80 5.55
CA GLU A 183 -0.81 -16.64 4.60
C GLU A 183 -0.68 -17.65 3.48
N TRP A 184 -1.82 -17.99 2.89
CA TRP A 184 -1.91 -18.88 1.74
C TRP A 184 -2.73 -18.20 0.65
N SER A 185 -2.43 -18.48 -0.62
CA SER A 185 -3.32 -18.10 -1.71
C SER A 185 -4.74 -18.63 -1.46
N THR A 186 -5.77 -17.98 -2.01
CA THR A 186 -7.18 -18.38 -1.77
C THR A 186 -7.51 -19.79 -2.25
N ASP A 187 -6.76 -20.30 -3.24
CA ASP A 187 -6.84 -21.68 -3.71
C ASP A 187 -6.01 -22.65 -2.87
N GLN A 188 -5.38 -22.20 -1.78
CA GLN A 188 -4.55 -22.98 -0.87
C GLN A 188 -3.37 -23.73 -1.53
N GLN A 189 -2.93 -23.29 -2.70
CA GLN A 189 -1.85 -23.96 -3.44
C GLN A 189 -0.47 -23.44 -3.05
N VAL A 190 -0.37 -22.19 -2.60
CA VAL A 190 0.90 -21.52 -2.34
C VAL A 190 0.89 -20.86 -0.97
N GLU A 191 1.84 -21.20 -0.10
CA GLU A 191 2.17 -20.40 1.07
C GLU A 191 2.85 -19.11 0.60
N ILE A 192 2.34 -17.96 1.03
CA ILE A 192 2.84 -16.65 0.62
C ILE A 192 4.12 -16.35 1.40
N PRO A 193 5.28 -16.14 0.74
CA PRO A 193 6.52 -15.80 1.41
C PRO A 193 6.39 -14.48 2.19
N ASN A 194 6.75 -14.49 3.47
CA ASN A 194 6.68 -13.29 4.30
C ASN A 194 7.96 -12.45 4.16
N GLN A 195 7.93 -11.41 3.32
CA GLN A 195 9.08 -10.54 3.08
C GLN A 195 9.54 -9.80 4.34
N ARG A 196 8.63 -9.43 5.27
CA ARG A 196 8.97 -8.80 6.55
C ARG A 196 9.79 -9.75 7.43
N GLN A 197 9.36 -11.01 7.52
CA GLN A 197 10.07 -12.03 8.29
C GLN A 197 11.47 -12.30 7.71
N GLN A 198 11.57 -12.50 6.40
CA GLN A 198 12.85 -12.74 5.73
C GLN A 198 13.82 -11.57 5.90
N SER A 199 13.32 -10.34 5.72
CA SER A 199 14.12 -9.12 5.89
C SER A 199 14.56 -8.91 7.35
N PHE A 200 13.70 -9.23 8.31
CA PHE A 200 14.00 -9.18 9.74
C PHE A 200 15.12 -10.17 10.11
N GLU A 201 15.00 -11.41 9.68
CA GLU A 201 16.02 -12.44 9.88
C GLU A 201 17.37 -12.01 9.29
N GLN A 202 17.38 -11.59 8.02
CA GLN A 202 18.60 -11.12 7.36
C GLN A 202 19.22 -9.91 8.04
N ALA A 203 18.40 -8.97 8.52
CA ALA A 203 18.88 -7.80 9.24
C ALA A 203 19.59 -8.19 10.54
N LEU A 204 18.99 -9.05 11.36
CA LEU A 204 19.60 -9.49 12.62
C LEU A 204 20.77 -10.45 12.42
N GLN A 205 20.78 -11.29 11.38
CA GLN A 205 21.93 -12.12 11.04
C GLN A 205 23.17 -11.27 10.71
N ARG A 206 23.02 -10.16 10.00
CA ARG A 206 24.14 -9.21 9.75
C ARG A 206 24.75 -8.63 11.03
N HIS A 207 23.96 -8.56 12.09
CA HIS A 207 24.39 -8.10 13.41
C HIS A 207 24.78 -9.24 14.36
N HIS A 208 24.75 -10.49 13.92
CA HIS A 208 24.95 -11.70 14.77
C HIS A 208 24.00 -11.76 15.98
N ALA A 209 22.78 -11.21 15.83
CA ALA A 209 21.77 -11.07 16.90
C ALA A 209 20.46 -11.79 16.58
N TYR A 210 20.43 -12.65 15.56
CA TYR A 210 19.24 -13.45 15.22
C TYR A 210 19.09 -14.64 16.15
N HIS A 211 17.91 -14.76 16.76
CA HIS A 211 17.48 -15.86 17.60
C HIS A 211 16.16 -16.42 17.09
N ALA A 212 16.19 -17.64 16.57
CA ALA A 212 15.00 -18.28 15.98
C ALA A 212 13.87 -18.45 17.01
N GLU A 213 14.18 -18.66 18.29
CA GLU A 213 13.22 -18.78 19.37
C GLU A 213 12.46 -17.48 19.68
N TYR A 214 12.93 -16.33 19.18
CA TYR A 214 12.25 -15.03 19.33
C TYR A 214 11.29 -14.72 18.18
N VAL A 215 11.20 -15.64 17.17
CA VAL A 215 10.38 -15.44 15.98
C VAL A 215 9.19 -16.40 16.02
N LEU A 216 7.98 -15.86 16.13
CA LEU A 216 6.75 -16.64 16.27
C LEU A 216 5.81 -16.40 15.09
N ALA A 217 5.33 -17.48 14.51
CA ALA A 217 4.39 -17.46 13.41
C ALA A 217 2.95 -17.67 13.90
N GLY A 218 2.05 -16.80 13.49
CA GLY A 218 0.61 -16.86 13.69
C GLY A 218 -0.15 -16.61 12.37
N ASP A 219 -1.29 -15.91 12.47
CA ASP A 219 -2.16 -15.55 11.34
C ASP A 219 -2.66 -14.11 11.48
N TYR A 220 -2.26 -13.17 10.91
CA TYR A 220 -2.56 -11.72 10.91
C TYR A 220 -3.78 -11.20 11.73
N THR A 221 -4.30 -11.96 12.71
CA THR A 221 -5.43 -11.59 13.57
C THR A 221 -4.98 -11.11 14.96
N SER A 222 -5.80 -10.28 15.61
CA SER A 222 -5.57 -9.85 17.01
C SER A 222 -5.49 -11.03 17.98
N GLN A 223 -6.32 -12.05 17.76
CA GLN A 223 -6.32 -13.26 18.58
C GLN A 223 -5.01 -14.03 18.44
N SER A 224 -4.48 -14.14 17.23
CA SER A 224 -3.20 -14.79 16.99
C SER A 224 -2.05 -14.01 17.61
N GLY A 225 -2.02 -12.68 17.46
CA GLY A 225 -1.03 -11.82 18.12
C GLY A 225 -1.01 -12.02 19.63
N TYR A 226 -2.19 -12.08 20.25
CA TYR A 226 -2.35 -12.38 21.66
C TYR A 226 -1.77 -13.76 22.06
N LEU A 227 -2.13 -14.81 21.33
CA LEU A 227 -1.68 -16.18 21.61
C LEU A 227 -0.16 -16.33 21.43
N MET A 228 0.40 -15.74 20.38
CA MET A 228 1.84 -15.79 20.11
C MET A 228 2.63 -15.02 21.16
N MET A 229 2.18 -13.87 21.62
CA MET A 229 2.83 -13.15 22.70
C MET A 229 2.71 -13.91 24.03
N LYS A 230 1.55 -14.49 24.36
CA LYS A 230 1.41 -15.39 25.53
C LYS A 230 2.41 -16.54 25.49
N ARG A 231 2.56 -17.15 24.32
CA ARG A 231 3.54 -18.22 24.09
C ARG A 231 4.97 -17.73 24.31
N ALA A 232 5.33 -16.56 23.77
CA ALA A 232 6.64 -15.95 23.97
C ALA A 232 6.94 -15.74 25.45
N ILE A 233 5.99 -15.16 26.21
CA ILE A 233 6.12 -14.92 27.64
C ILE A 233 6.35 -16.25 28.40
N ALA A 234 5.55 -17.26 28.12
CA ALA A 234 5.65 -18.56 28.81
C ALA A 234 6.95 -19.31 28.49
N MET A 235 7.42 -19.24 27.23
CA MET A 235 8.63 -19.96 26.79
C MET A 235 9.92 -19.27 27.19
N LEU A 236 9.94 -17.94 27.19
CA LEU A 236 11.18 -17.19 27.35
C LEU A 236 11.39 -16.64 28.76
N GLY A 237 10.31 -16.39 29.52
CA GLY A 237 10.37 -15.86 30.87
C GLY A 237 11.24 -14.59 30.94
N ASP A 238 12.29 -14.62 31.78
CA ASP A 238 13.21 -13.50 31.96
C ASP A 238 14.01 -13.16 30.67
N ARG A 239 14.13 -14.10 29.73
CA ARG A 239 14.77 -13.90 28.43
C ARG A 239 13.85 -13.30 27.38
N LEU A 240 12.64 -12.86 27.77
CA LEU A 240 11.72 -12.20 26.83
C LEU A 240 12.40 -10.96 26.23
N PRO A 241 12.48 -10.82 24.89
CA PRO A 241 13.08 -9.67 24.23
C PRO A 241 12.56 -8.32 24.70
N HIS A 242 13.44 -7.30 24.70
CA HIS A 242 13.08 -5.92 25.07
C HIS A 242 12.30 -5.18 24.00
N ALA A 243 12.27 -5.72 22.78
CA ALA A 243 11.46 -5.18 21.71
C ALA A 243 10.86 -6.31 20.86
N PHE A 244 9.66 -6.05 20.29
CA PHE A 244 9.05 -6.90 19.28
C PHE A 244 8.63 -6.07 18.07
N PHE A 245 9.02 -6.55 16.89
CA PHE A 245 8.45 -6.13 15.62
C PHE A 245 7.29 -7.05 15.28
N ILE A 246 6.11 -6.49 15.06
CA ILE A 246 4.87 -7.24 14.84
C ILE A 246 4.33 -6.89 13.46
N ALA A 247 3.95 -7.90 12.68
CA ALA A 247 3.74 -7.78 11.25
C ALA A 247 2.52 -6.93 10.84
N ASN A 248 1.54 -6.70 11.72
CA ASN A 248 0.45 -5.74 11.52
C ASN A 248 -0.13 -5.22 12.84
N ASP A 249 -0.94 -4.16 12.77
CA ASP A 249 -1.51 -3.50 13.94
C ASP A 249 -2.52 -4.38 14.71
N PRO A 250 -3.39 -5.19 14.08
CA PRO A 250 -4.24 -6.13 14.80
C PRO A 250 -3.46 -7.11 15.69
N MET A 251 -2.42 -7.76 15.14
CA MET A 251 -1.56 -8.63 15.94
C MET A 251 -0.87 -7.88 17.08
N ALA A 252 -0.42 -6.64 16.82
CA ALA A 252 0.25 -5.81 17.82
C ALA A 252 -0.70 -5.44 18.99
N ALA A 253 -1.95 -5.12 18.70
CA ALA A 253 -2.97 -4.88 19.72
C ALA A 253 -3.22 -6.14 20.57
N GLY A 254 -3.27 -7.33 19.93
CA GLY A 254 -3.35 -8.60 20.63
C GLY A 254 -2.14 -8.88 21.51
N ALA A 255 -0.93 -8.64 21.00
CA ALA A 255 0.31 -8.80 21.76
C ALA A 255 0.39 -7.83 22.95
N LEU A 256 -0.01 -6.57 22.76
CA LEU A 256 -0.11 -5.58 23.84
C LEU A 256 -1.02 -6.08 24.96
N LYS A 257 -2.22 -6.59 24.62
CA LYS A 257 -3.15 -7.18 25.59
C LYS A 257 -2.51 -8.32 26.38
N ALA A 258 -1.74 -9.19 25.73
CA ALA A 258 -1.07 -10.31 26.41
C ALA A 258 0.00 -9.83 27.41
N LEU A 259 0.80 -8.83 27.03
CA LEU A 259 1.80 -8.22 27.90
C LEU A 259 1.16 -7.54 29.11
N GLN A 260 0.08 -6.79 28.91
CA GLN A 260 -0.68 -6.13 29.98
C GLN A 260 -1.27 -7.14 30.97
N GLN A 261 -1.81 -8.26 30.48
CA GLN A 261 -2.36 -9.33 31.35
C GLN A 261 -1.28 -10.09 32.13
N ALA A 262 -0.04 -10.00 31.70
CA ALA A 262 1.12 -10.58 32.38
C ALA A 262 1.87 -9.54 33.24
N ASP A 263 1.29 -8.36 33.45
CA ASP A 263 1.90 -7.24 34.21
C ASP A 263 3.28 -6.82 33.66
N ILE A 264 3.52 -7.01 32.35
CA ILE A 264 4.75 -6.61 31.68
C ILE A 264 4.56 -5.20 31.12
N ALA A 265 5.32 -4.25 31.64
CA ALA A 265 5.22 -2.83 31.29
C ALA A 265 5.61 -2.55 29.82
N VAL A 266 4.72 -1.89 29.09
CA VAL A 266 4.94 -1.41 27.74
C VAL A 266 4.86 0.13 27.77
N PRO A 267 5.84 0.86 27.28
CA PRO A 267 7.07 0.44 26.57
C PRO A 267 8.30 0.19 27.47
N GLN A 268 8.18 0.24 28.82
CA GLN A 268 9.33 0.27 29.70
C GLN A 268 10.12 -1.05 29.68
N ARG A 269 9.44 -2.21 29.80
CA ARG A 269 10.08 -3.54 29.73
C ARG A 269 10.10 -4.10 28.32
N VAL A 270 9.01 -3.98 27.57
CA VAL A 270 8.89 -4.45 26.19
C VAL A 270 8.39 -3.32 25.31
N LYS A 271 9.08 -3.03 24.22
CA LYS A 271 8.67 -2.08 23.19
C LYS A 271 8.00 -2.83 22.05
N LEU A 272 6.90 -2.29 21.56
CA LEU A 272 6.21 -2.82 20.39
C LEU A 272 6.38 -1.86 19.21
N PHE A 273 6.63 -2.44 18.04
CA PHE A 273 6.63 -1.73 16.77
C PHE A 273 5.83 -2.56 15.77
N SER A 274 4.83 -1.97 15.13
CA SER A 274 3.95 -2.68 14.21
C SER A 274 4.09 -2.19 12.76
N PHE A 275 3.15 -2.57 11.92
CA PHE A 275 3.12 -2.25 10.50
C PHE A 275 1.69 -1.93 10.07
N ASN A 276 1.51 -1.01 9.13
CA ASN A 276 0.35 -0.46 8.45
C ASN A 276 -0.05 0.93 8.95
N ASN A 277 0.12 1.25 10.24
CA ASN A 277 -0.30 2.48 10.89
C ASN A 277 -1.80 2.76 10.69
N THR A 278 -2.60 1.74 10.96
CA THR A 278 -4.06 1.90 11.00
C THR A 278 -4.49 2.63 12.27
N THR A 279 -5.72 3.13 12.30
CA THR A 279 -6.29 3.80 13.50
C THR A 279 -6.22 2.94 14.76
N LEU A 280 -6.15 1.61 14.63
CA LEU A 280 -6.00 0.70 15.75
C LEU A 280 -4.70 0.94 16.54
N ALA A 281 -3.58 1.22 15.86
CA ALA A 281 -2.29 1.49 16.51
C ALA A 281 -2.33 2.77 17.36
N GLU A 282 -3.10 3.77 16.94
CA GLU A 282 -3.26 5.06 17.63
C GLU A 282 -4.21 4.98 18.84
N TYR A 283 -5.27 4.16 18.74
CA TYR A 283 -6.32 4.13 19.77
C TYR A 283 -6.12 3.10 20.89
N VAL A 284 -5.11 2.25 20.81
CA VAL A 284 -4.75 1.38 21.96
C VAL A 284 -3.88 2.15 22.98
N TYR A 285 -3.87 1.71 24.23
CA TYR A 285 -3.05 2.35 25.26
C TYR A 285 -2.07 1.35 25.88
N PRO A 286 -0.75 1.64 25.91
CA PRO A 286 -0.11 2.77 25.24
C PRO A 286 -0.23 2.66 23.70
N GLU A 287 -0.16 3.81 23.03
CA GLU A 287 -0.10 3.87 21.56
C GLU A 287 1.07 3.04 21.03
N ILE A 288 0.87 2.34 19.92
CA ILE A 288 1.88 1.47 19.30
C ILE A 288 2.55 2.23 18.15
N SER A 289 3.87 2.35 18.20
CA SER A 289 4.64 2.81 17.04
C SER A 289 4.45 1.87 15.86
N SER A 290 4.13 2.41 14.70
CA SER A 290 3.85 1.62 13.50
C SER A 290 4.52 2.20 12.26
N VAL A 291 4.88 1.35 11.31
CA VAL A 291 5.30 1.78 9.97
C VAL A 291 4.07 2.25 9.20
N ASN A 292 4.06 3.50 8.77
CA ASN A 292 2.98 3.98 7.91
C ASN A 292 3.10 3.42 6.49
N VAL A 293 2.03 2.80 6.01
CA VAL A 293 1.88 2.38 4.62
C VAL A 293 0.84 3.27 3.95
N GLU A 294 1.22 3.87 2.83
CA GLU A 294 0.35 4.78 2.06
C GLU A 294 -0.69 3.98 1.24
N THR A 295 -1.56 3.25 1.92
CA THR A 295 -2.51 2.28 1.35
C THR A 295 -3.47 2.92 0.34
N GLU A 296 -4.03 4.09 0.65
CA GLU A 296 -4.89 4.82 -0.29
C GLU A 296 -4.11 5.27 -1.54
N LEU A 297 -2.84 5.67 -1.37
CA LEU A 297 -1.96 6.02 -2.49
C LEU A 297 -1.64 4.80 -3.36
N MET A 298 -1.49 3.60 -2.77
CA MET A 298 -1.33 2.36 -3.54
C MET A 298 -2.54 2.13 -4.45
N GLY A 299 -3.74 2.23 -3.91
CA GLY A 299 -4.98 2.10 -4.67
C GLY A 299 -5.11 3.14 -5.78
N LYS A 300 -4.82 4.40 -5.47
CA LYS A 300 -4.81 5.49 -6.44
C LYS A 300 -3.81 5.25 -7.57
N THR A 301 -2.59 4.83 -7.23
CA THR A 301 -1.52 4.56 -8.20
C THR A 301 -1.91 3.45 -9.18
N ALA A 302 -2.61 2.42 -8.72
CA ALA A 302 -3.11 1.34 -9.59
C ALA A 302 -4.04 1.87 -10.68
N ILE A 303 -4.95 2.77 -10.35
CA ILE A 303 -5.85 3.41 -11.33
C ILE A 303 -5.05 4.36 -12.26
N ASP A 304 -4.10 5.13 -11.73
CA ASP A 304 -3.26 6.02 -12.55
C ASP A 304 -2.42 5.22 -13.57
N LEU A 305 -1.96 4.00 -13.22
CA LEU A 305 -1.32 3.07 -14.16
C LEU A 305 -2.27 2.60 -15.26
N LEU A 306 -3.52 2.23 -14.93
CA LEU A 306 -4.52 1.87 -15.93
C LEU A 306 -4.84 3.04 -16.87
N VAL A 307 -4.96 4.26 -16.32
CA VAL A 307 -5.17 5.47 -17.14
C VAL A 307 -4.03 5.64 -18.14
N SER A 308 -2.77 5.46 -17.73
CA SER A 308 -1.61 5.54 -18.62
C SER A 308 -1.68 4.50 -19.72
N ARG A 309 -1.99 3.23 -19.40
CA ARG A 309 -2.13 2.15 -20.39
C ARG A 309 -3.25 2.42 -21.40
N PHE A 310 -4.42 2.86 -20.96
CA PHE A 310 -5.53 3.23 -21.86
C PHE A 310 -5.19 4.38 -22.79
N GLN A 311 -4.20 5.23 -22.43
CA GLN A 311 -3.71 6.29 -23.29
C GLN A 311 -2.73 5.77 -24.33
N ASP A 312 -1.84 4.86 -23.96
CA ASP A 312 -0.83 4.27 -24.84
C ASP A 312 -1.48 3.39 -25.91
N ASP A 313 -2.47 2.57 -25.57
CA ASP A 313 -3.23 1.76 -26.53
C ASP A 313 -3.93 2.59 -27.63
N ARG A 314 -4.29 3.83 -27.34
CA ARG A 314 -4.87 4.75 -28.33
C ARG A 314 -3.85 5.40 -29.26
N GLN A 315 -2.59 5.49 -28.83
CA GLN A 315 -1.52 6.02 -29.70
C GLN A 315 -0.99 4.95 -30.65
N ALA A 316 -1.24 3.67 -30.33
CA ALA A 316 -0.84 2.52 -31.14
C ALA A 316 -1.91 2.07 -32.16
N ALA A 317 -3.16 2.57 -32.04
CA ALA A 317 -4.29 2.31 -32.95
C ALA A 317 -4.51 3.48 -33.94
#